data_e252a22260c45645ceed754981666d61
#
_entry.id   e252a22260c45645ceed754981666d61
#
_cell.length_a   1.000
_cell.length_b   1.000
_cell.length_c   1.000
_cell.angle_alpha   90.00
_cell.angle_beta   90.00
_cell.angle_gamma   90.00
#
_symmetry.space_group_name_H-M   'P 1'
#
loop_
_entity.id
_entity.type
_entity.pdbx_description
1 polymer ?
#
loop_
_entity_poly.entity_id
_entity_poly.type
_entity_poly.pdbx_seq_one_letter_code
_entity_poly.pdbx_strand_id
1 'polypeptide(L)'
;RIILALNNCINQFSGNRENTQKARECLKKELQKPAAPSDLSVSAVGHAHIDTGWLWPVKETVRKCARTFANQLSIIEDYPEYIFGASQPQHYQFMKEKYPDLYQKIKEAVKSGNWEVQGGMWVEADCNLISGESMVRQFLHGKNFFKDEFDINVDNLWLPDVFGYSAAMPQILKKSGVDYFLTQKLSWSQFNEFPHQTFNWRGIDGTEVLTHFPPENTY
;
A
#
# COMPACT_ATOMS: atom_id res chain seq x y z
N ARG A 1 -5.11 -29.16 -6.63
CA ARG A 1 -5.32 -29.63 -5.24
C ARG A 1 -6.06 -28.59 -4.42
N ILE A 2 -5.53 -27.36 -4.25
CA ILE A 2 -6.17 -26.28 -3.47
C ILE A 2 -7.53 -25.87 -4.07
N ILE A 3 -7.63 -25.73 -5.40
CA ILE A 3 -8.90 -25.40 -6.08
C ILE A 3 -9.98 -26.45 -5.78
N LEU A 4 -9.63 -27.72 -5.77
CA LEU A 4 -10.56 -28.79 -5.42
C LEU A 4 -11.01 -28.69 -3.95
N ALA A 5 -10.09 -28.40 -3.05
CA ALA A 5 -10.40 -28.21 -1.64
C ALA A 5 -11.30 -26.98 -1.40
N LEU A 6 -11.06 -25.88 -2.11
CA LEU A 6 -11.93 -24.69 -2.09
C LEU A 6 -13.33 -25.01 -2.60
N ASN A 7 -13.46 -25.71 -3.73
CA ASN A 7 -14.77 -26.15 -4.24
C ASN A 7 -15.50 -27.02 -3.22
N ASN A 8 -14.82 -27.97 -2.60
CA ASN A 8 -15.40 -28.81 -1.55
C ASN A 8 -15.81 -27.99 -0.33
N CYS A 9 -15.01 -27.00 0.06
CA CYS A 9 -15.32 -26.06 1.15
C CYS A 9 -16.59 -25.26 0.84
N ILE A 10 -16.72 -24.71 -0.39
CA ILE A 10 -17.89 -23.98 -0.84
C ILE A 10 -19.14 -24.87 -0.82
N ASN A 11 -19.03 -26.10 -1.32
CA ASN A 11 -20.12 -27.07 -1.32
C ASN A 11 -20.56 -27.44 0.12
N GLN A 12 -19.61 -27.61 1.04
CA GLN A 12 -19.90 -27.88 2.45
C GLN A 12 -20.58 -26.68 3.13
N PHE A 13 -20.16 -25.46 2.80
CA PHE A 13 -20.75 -24.24 3.34
C PHE A 13 -22.20 -24.08 2.88
N SER A 14 -22.51 -24.29 1.60
CA SER A 14 -23.85 -24.21 0.94
C SER A 14 -24.63 -22.94 1.31
N GLY A 15 -23.96 -21.83 1.61
CA GLY A 15 -24.60 -20.58 2.05
C GLY A 15 -25.16 -20.59 3.49
N ASN A 16 -25.00 -21.66 4.24
CA ASN A 16 -25.47 -21.78 5.63
C ASN A 16 -24.33 -21.56 6.64
N ARG A 17 -24.47 -20.56 7.49
CA ARG A 17 -23.50 -20.20 8.53
C ARG A 17 -23.22 -21.34 9.53
N GLU A 18 -24.19 -22.21 9.80
CA GLU A 18 -24.02 -23.39 10.68
C GLU A 18 -22.98 -24.37 10.14
N ASN A 19 -22.75 -24.39 8.82
CA ASN A 19 -21.76 -25.25 8.17
C ASN A 19 -20.36 -24.63 8.10
N THR A 20 -20.15 -23.43 8.62
CA THR A 20 -18.86 -22.72 8.54
C THR A 20 -17.72 -23.55 9.12
N GLN A 21 -17.94 -24.19 10.26
CA GLN A 21 -16.89 -25.00 10.90
C GLN A 21 -16.51 -26.20 10.07
N LYS A 22 -17.49 -26.92 9.48
CA LYS A 22 -17.23 -28.07 8.58
C LYS A 22 -16.47 -27.66 7.34
N ALA A 23 -16.84 -26.52 6.76
CA ALA A 23 -16.16 -25.96 5.59
C ALA A 23 -14.69 -25.61 5.91
N ARG A 24 -14.44 -24.97 7.06
CA ARG A 24 -13.07 -24.68 7.54
C ARG A 24 -12.24 -25.93 7.75
N GLU A 25 -12.80 -26.98 8.37
CA GLU A 25 -12.11 -28.24 8.60
C GLU A 25 -11.75 -28.95 7.29
N CYS A 26 -12.64 -28.90 6.30
CA CYS A 26 -12.37 -29.42 4.97
C CYS A 26 -11.15 -28.75 4.31
N LEU A 27 -11.08 -27.44 4.40
CA LEU A 27 -9.98 -26.65 3.82
C LEU A 27 -8.68 -26.81 4.63
N LYS A 28 -8.76 -26.85 5.95
CA LYS A 28 -7.62 -26.94 6.88
C LYS A 28 -6.67 -28.09 6.54
N LYS A 29 -7.21 -29.25 6.18
CA LYS A 29 -6.41 -30.44 5.83
C LYS A 29 -5.47 -30.19 4.65
N GLU A 30 -5.91 -29.41 3.67
CA GLU A 30 -5.08 -29.06 2.51
C GLU A 30 -4.10 -27.93 2.80
N LEU A 31 -4.52 -26.95 3.59
CA LEU A 31 -3.66 -25.81 3.97
C LEU A 31 -2.55 -26.20 4.95
N GLN A 32 -2.74 -27.27 5.76
CA GLN A 32 -1.71 -27.77 6.67
C GLN A 32 -0.64 -28.63 5.98
N LYS A 33 -0.86 -29.03 4.73
CA LYS A 33 0.16 -29.75 3.98
C LYS A 33 1.32 -28.79 3.70
N PRO A 34 2.57 -29.21 3.94
CA PRO A 34 3.72 -28.39 3.62
C PRO A 34 3.67 -28.01 2.13
N ALA A 35 4.02 -26.77 1.83
CA ALA A 35 4.27 -26.35 0.46
C ALA A 35 5.34 -27.25 -0.15
N ALA A 36 5.22 -27.56 -1.43
CA ALA A 36 6.34 -28.16 -2.14
C ALA A 36 7.55 -27.24 -1.96
N PRO A 37 8.76 -27.75 -1.76
CA PRO A 37 9.95 -26.93 -1.76
C PRO A 37 10.03 -26.23 -3.14
N SER A 38 9.48 -25.04 -3.23
CA SER A 38 9.55 -24.19 -4.39
C SER A 38 10.48 -23.05 -4.04
N ASP A 39 11.22 -22.58 -5.01
CA ASP A 39 12.09 -21.41 -4.84
C ASP A 39 11.32 -20.10 -4.75
N LEU A 40 9.98 -20.16 -4.70
CA LEU A 40 9.13 -18.99 -4.62
C LEU A 40 8.77 -18.67 -3.17
N SER A 41 9.11 -17.46 -2.75
CA SER A 41 8.62 -16.84 -1.53
C SER A 41 7.65 -15.71 -1.89
N VAL A 42 6.61 -15.55 -1.09
CA VAL A 42 5.64 -14.44 -1.23
C VAL A 42 5.70 -13.60 0.03
N SER A 43 5.99 -12.32 -0.15
CA SER A 43 5.81 -11.31 0.90
C SER A 43 4.45 -10.66 0.72
N ALA A 44 3.63 -10.67 1.76
CA ALA A 44 2.33 -10.02 1.76
C ALA A 44 2.32 -8.88 2.78
N VAL A 45 1.95 -7.70 2.35
CA VAL A 45 1.77 -6.52 3.21
C VAL A 45 0.37 -5.98 3.05
N GLY A 46 -0.28 -5.64 4.16
CA GLY A 46 -1.58 -4.97 4.12
C GLY A 46 -1.42 -3.52 3.66
N HIS A 47 -2.36 -3.04 2.85
CA HIS A 47 -2.44 -1.65 2.45
C HIS A 47 -3.90 -1.22 2.29
N ALA A 48 -4.19 0.05 2.48
CA ALA A 48 -5.50 0.64 2.21
C ALA A 48 -5.31 2.01 1.55
N HIS A 49 -5.55 2.05 0.23
CA HIS A 49 -5.57 3.32 -0.49
C HIS A 49 -6.79 4.15 -0.07
N ILE A 50 -6.55 5.41 0.28
CA ILE A 50 -7.60 6.36 0.65
C ILE A 50 -7.32 7.69 -0.04
N ASP A 51 -8.24 8.12 -0.91
CA ASP A 51 -8.17 9.42 -1.55
C ASP A 51 -8.26 10.56 -0.54
N THR A 52 -7.35 11.52 -0.64
CA THR A 52 -7.41 12.78 0.10
C THR A 52 -8.38 13.74 -0.59
N GLY A 53 -9.67 13.47 -0.45
CA GLY A 53 -10.75 14.06 -1.24
C GLY A 53 -10.93 13.36 -2.60
N TRP A 54 -12.17 13.11 -3.00
CA TRP A 54 -12.55 12.51 -4.28
C TRP A 54 -14.02 12.88 -4.59
N LEU A 55 -14.91 11.87 -4.79
CA LEU A 55 -16.37 12.11 -4.80
C LEU A 55 -16.92 12.38 -3.39
N TRP A 56 -16.05 12.68 -2.46
CA TRP A 56 -16.33 13.11 -1.09
C TRP A 56 -15.42 14.27 -0.66
N PRO A 57 -15.86 15.09 0.29
CA PRO A 57 -15.04 16.17 0.84
C PRO A 57 -13.95 15.63 1.78
N VAL A 58 -12.89 16.42 2.00
CA VAL A 58 -11.75 16.08 2.89
C VAL A 58 -12.19 15.63 4.28
N LYS A 59 -13.27 16.20 4.83
CA LYS A 59 -13.81 15.74 6.13
C LYS A 59 -14.18 14.27 6.16
N GLU A 60 -14.59 13.70 5.02
CA GLU A 60 -14.88 12.26 4.93
C GLU A 60 -13.60 11.44 4.81
N THR A 61 -12.55 11.96 4.16
CA THR A 61 -11.22 11.35 4.20
C THR A 61 -10.73 11.18 5.64
N VAL A 62 -10.86 12.21 6.48
CA VAL A 62 -10.49 12.14 7.91
C VAL A 62 -11.20 10.98 8.62
N ARG A 63 -12.51 10.81 8.38
CA ARG A 63 -13.30 9.71 8.96
C ARG A 63 -12.87 8.34 8.43
N LYS A 64 -12.59 8.25 7.11
CA LYS A 64 -12.11 7.01 6.49
C LYS A 64 -10.76 6.60 7.07
N CYS A 65 -9.82 7.53 7.19
CA CYS A 65 -8.53 7.27 7.82
C CYS A 65 -8.68 6.75 9.24
N ALA A 66 -9.51 7.41 10.07
CA ALA A 66 -9.72 7.00 11.45
C ALA A 66 -10.29 5.57 11.54
N ARG A 67 -11.32 5.24 10.74
CA ARG A 67 -11.90 3.88 10.71
C ARG A 67 -10.91 2.84 10.23
N THR A 68 -10.22 3.12 9.13
CA THR A 68 -9.26 2.20 8.54
C THR A 68 -8.11 1.96 9.51
N PHE A 69 -7.50 3.00 10.04
CA PHE A 69 -6.34 2.88 10.91
C PHE A 69 -6.67 2.19 12.23
N ALA A 70 -7.83 2.49 12.83
CA ALA A 70 -8.30 1.77 14.02
C ALA A 70 -8.49 0.27 13.74
N ASN A 71 -9.07 -0.06 12.57
CA ASN A 71 -9.28 -1.46 12.19
C ASN A 71 -7.94 -2.18 11.94
N GLN A 72 -6.97 -1.53 11.30
CA GLN A 72 -5.66 -2.13 11.07
C GLN A 72 -4.89 -2.38 12.38
N LEU A 73 -4.98 -1.46 13.33
CA LEU A 73 -4.40 -1.66 14.66
C LEU A 73 -5.03 -2.85 15.39
N SER A 74 -6.36 -3.03 15.27
CA SER A 74 -7.02 -4.21 15.83
C SER A 74 -6.57 -5.51 15.17
N ILE A 75 -6.34 -5.49 13.84
CA ILE A 75 -5.80 -6.66 13.13
C ILE A 75 -4.37 -6.97 13.61
N ILE A 76 -3.54 -5.96 13.83
CA ILE A 76 -2.18 -6.14 14.38
C ILE A 76 -2.22 -6.75 15.78
N GLU A 77 -3.16 -6.35 16.63
CA GLU A 77 -3.37 -6.94 17.96
C GLU A 77 -3.73 -8.43 17.87
N ASP A 78 -4.60 -8.81 16.91
CA ASP A 78 -5.04 -10.19 16.72
C ASP A 78 -4.02 -11.07 15.97
N TYR A 79 -3.17 -10.47 15.12
CA TYR A 79 -2.20 -11.14 14.24
C TYR A 79 -0.84 -10.44 14.30
N PRO A 80 0.01 -10.77 15.27
CA PRO A 80 1.30 -10.08 15.47
C PRO A 80 2.27 -10.17 14.28
N GLU A 81 2.08 -11.12 13.37
CA GLU A 81 2.85 -11.25 12.13
C GLU A 81 2.36 -10.31 11.01
N TYR A 82 1.20 -9.68 11.17
CA TYR A 82 0.64 -8.79 10.17
C TYR A 82 1.42 -7.48 10.10
N ILE A 83 1.75 -7.08 8.88
CA ILE A 83 2.38 -5.79 8.58
C ILE A 83 1.42 -4.97 7.74
N PHE A 84 1.20 -3.73 8.12
CA PHE A 84 0.39 -2.77 7.38
C PHE A 84 1.24 -1.59 6.93
N GLY A 85 1.22 -1.30 5.62
CA GLY A 85 1.86 -0.13 5.04
C GLY A 85 0.87 0.99 4.78
N ALA A 86 1.21 2.22 5.13
CA ALA A 86 0.39 3.39 4.83
C ALA A 86 1.25 4.56 4.35
N SER A 87 0.84 5.14 3.24
CA SER A 87 1.40 6.34 2.63
C SER A 87 0.71 7.61 3.14
N GLN A 88 1.01 8.74 2.54
CA GLN A 88 0.36 10.04 2.71
C GLN A 88 0.43 10.65 4.12
N PRO A 89 1.53 11.36 4.45
CA PRO A 89 1.69 12.13 5.69
C PRO A 89 0.47 12.96 6.10
N GLN A 90 -0.30 13.46 5.13
CA GLN A 90 -1.55 14.18 5.40
C GLN A 90 -2.55 13.37 6.21
N HIS A 91 -2.61 12.05 6.01
CA HIS A 91 -3.51 11.18 6.76
C HIS A 91 -3.06 11.05 8.23
N TYR A 92 -1.76 10.92 8.45
CA TYR A 92 -1.17 10.92 9.79
C TYR A 92 -1.36 12.27 10.49
N GLN A 93 -1.23 13.39 9.76
CA GLN A 93 -1.49 14.71 10.28
C GLN A 93 -2.94 14.86 10.74
N PHE A 94 -3.91 14.33 9.97
CA PHE A 94 -5.31 14.29 10.40
C PHE A 94 -5.49 13.48 11.70
N MET A 95 -4.82 12.35 11.84
CA MET A 95 -4.89 11.55 13.07
C MET A 95 -4.26 12.30 14.24
N LYS A 96 -3.10 12.90 14.05
CA LYS A 96 -2.42 13.71 15.06
C LYS A 96 -3.31 14.85 15.59
N GLU A 97 -4.02 15.54 14.70
CA GLU A 97 -4.86 16.69 15.05
C GLU A 97 -6.24 16.31 15.64
N LYS A 98 -6.86 15.27 15.11
CA LYS A 98 -8.27 14.95 15.38
C LYS A 98 -8.47 13.73 16.28
N TYR A 99 -7.51 12.82 16.30
CA TYR A 99 -7.56 11.53 17.00
C TYR A 99 -6.20 11.22 17.65
N PRO A 100 -5.71 12.04 18.60
CA PRO A 100 -4.37 11.93 19.16
C PRO A 100 -4.09 10.57 19.81
N ASP A 101 -5.07 9.96 20.47
CA ASP A 101 -4.91 8.62 21.07
C ASP A 101 -4.68 7.55 19.99
N LEU A 102 -5.40 7.64 18.87
CA LEU A 102 -5.19 6.75 17.72
C LEU A 102 -3.82 6.97 17.10
N TYR A 103 -3.41 8.24 16.98
CA TYR A 103 -2.10 8.60 16.48
C TYR A 103 -0.96 8.03 17.33
N GLN A 104 -1.11 8.06 18.65
CA GLN A 104 -0.15 7.46 19.57
C GLN A 104 -0.02 5.94 19.35
N LYS A 105 -1.15 5.23 19.21
CA LYS A 105 -1.15 3.79 18.88
C LYS A 105 -0.47 3.49 17.53
N ILE A 106 -0.66 4.35 16.52
CA ILE A 106 0.06 4.23 15.24
C ILE A 106 1.57 4.36 15.47
N LYS A 107 2.03 5.33 16.27
CA LYS A 107 3.47 5.49 16.60
C LYS A 107 4.04 4.25 17.29
N GLU A 108 3.28 3.62 18.16
CA GLU A 108 3.65 2.37 18.82
C GLU A 108 3.75 1.21 17.83
N ALA A 109 2.79 1.08 16.91
CA ALA A 109 2.80 0.07 15.86
C ALA A 109 3.95 0.28 14.84
N VAL A 110 4.31 1.53 14.54
CA VAL A 110 5.50 1.85 13.73
C VAL A 110 6.76 1.40 14.47
N LYS A 111 6.87 1.71 15.75
CA LYS A 111 8.03 1.33 16.57
C LYS A 111 8.17 -0.19 16.72
N SER A 112 7.09 -0.95 16.76
CA SER A 112 7.11 -2.42 16.83
C SER A 112 7.43 -3.08 15.49
N GLY A 113 7.39 -2.35 14.37
CA GLY A 113 7.60 -2.88 13.02
C GLY A 113 6.36 -3.47 12.34
N ASN A 114 5.20 -3.39 12.98
CA ASN A 114 3.93 -3.87 12.41
C ASN A 114 3.23 -2.84 11.51
N TRP A 115 3.70 -1.60 11.54
CA TRP A 115 3.21 -0.51 10.70
C TRP A 115 4.36 0.17 9.97
N GLU A 116 4.34 0.13 8.66
CA GLU A 116 5.36 0.75 7.81
C GLU A 116 4.85 2.08 7.26
N VAL A 117 5.58 3.16 7.53
CA VAL A 117 5.38 4.45 6.86
C VAL A 117 6.11 4.44 5.53
N GLN A 118 5.42 4.83 4.46
CA GLN A 118 5.94 4.72 3.09
C GLN A 118 5.44 5.85 2.20
N GLY A 119 5.94 5.91 0.96
CA GLY A 119 5.39 6.74 -0.12
C GLY A 119 6.04 8.10 -0.29
N GLY A 120 6.69 8.66 0.71
CA GLY A 120 7.52 9.86 0.61
C GLY A 120 6.83 11.18 0.24
N MET A 121 5.76 11.18 -0.55
CA MET A 121 4.96 12.37 -0.89
C MET A 121 4.00 12.74 0.24
N TRP A 122 3.67 14.04 0.36
CA TRP A 122 2.70 14.54 1.33
C TRP A 122 1.30 13.92 1.15
N VAL A 123 0.85 13.84 -0.09
CA VAL A 123 -0.31 13.06 -0.56
C VAL A 123 0.10 12.28 -1.80
N GLU A 124 -0.67 11.28 -2.20
CA GLU A 124 -0.52 10.62 -3.50
C GLU A 124 -0.99 11.59 -4.60
N ALA A 125 -0.09 12.51 -4.98
CA ALA A 125 -0.42 13.62 -5.84
C ALA A 125 -0.50 13.21 -7.31
N ASP A 126 -1.37 13.89 -8.08
CA ASP A 126 -1.33 13.83 -9.53
C ASP A 126 0.08 14.19 -10.04
N CYS A 127 0.59 13.42 -10.99
CA CYS A 127 1.96 13.57 -11.48
C CYS A 127 2.04 14.17 -12.88
N ASN A 128 0.91 14.52 -13.51
CA ASN A 128 0.85 15.13 -14.83
C ASN A 128 0.50 16.63 -14.79
N LEU A 129 -0.41 17.01 -13.89
CA LEU A 129 -0.93 18.40 -13.83
C LEU A 129 -0.12 19.30 -12.92
N ILE A 130 0.53 18.76 -11.90
CA ILE A 130 1.33 19.55 -10.97
C ILE A 130 2.66 19.99 -11.59
N SER A 131 3.17 21.16 -11.17
CA SER A 131 4.50 21.62 -11.57
C SER A 131 5.61 20.78 -10.91
N GLY A 132 6.81 20.79 -11.50
CA GLY A 132 7.98 20.15 -10.91
C GLY A 132 8.29 20.67 -9.50
N GLU A 133 8.12 21.97 -9.26
CA GLU A 133 8.28 22.58 -7.93
C GLU A 133 7.27 22.02 -6.93
N SER A 134 5.99 21.88 -7.32
CA SER A 134 4.97 21.28 -6.47
C SER A 134 5.31 19.82 -6.15
N MET A 135 5.80 19.07 -7.13
CA MET A 135 6.23 17.67 -6.93
C MET A 135 7.41 17.58 -5.97
N VAL A 136 8.43 18.41 -6.10
CA VAL A 136 9.56 18.49 -5.16
C VAL A 136 9.07 18.79 -3.74
N ARG A 137 8.12 19.71 -3.58
CA ARG A 137 7.53 20.05 -2.28
C ARG A 137 6.74 18.90 -1.66
N GLN A 138 6.08 18.06 -2.45
CA GLN A 138 5.45 16.85 -1.96
C GLN A 138 6.46 15.96 -1.21
N PHE A 139 7.64 15.72 -1.81
CA PHE A 139 8.70 14.95 -1.17
C PHE A 139 9.34 15.66 0.02
N LEU A 140 9.61 16.97 -0.11
CA LEU A 140 10.21 17.75 0.96
C LEU A 140 9.36 17.68 2.24
N HIS A 141 8.07 17.99 2.11
CA HIS A 141 7.17 17.99 3.25
C HIS A 141 6.86 16.57 3.74
N GLY A 142 6.67 15.62 2.83
CA GLY A 142 6.34 14.24 3.19
C GLY A 142 7.47 13.54 3.93
N LYS A 143 8.69 13.59 3.40
CA LYS A 143 9.86 12.98 4.02
C LYS A 143 10.22 13.64 5.34
N ASN A 144 10.17 14.97 5.43
CA ASN A 144 10.41 15.68 6.67
C ASN A 144 9.40 15.27 7.75
N PHE A 145 8.11 15.17 7.41
CA PHE A 145 7.10 14.71 8.37
C PHE A 145 7.42 13.31 8.92
N PHE A 146 7.75 12.36 8.07
CA PHE A 146 8.09 11.01 8.51
C PHE A 146 9.38 10.98 9.33
N LYS A 147 10.36 11.79 8.96
CA LYS A 147 11.59 11.93 9.73
C LYS A 147 11.34 12.54 11.11
N ASP A 148 10.58 13.62 11.19
CA ASP A 148 10.32 14.36 12.43
C ASP A 148 9.42 13.57 13.40
N GLU A 149 8.41 12.87 12.86
CA GLU A 149 7.40 12.19 13.68
C GLU A 149 7.79 10.75 14.06
N PHE A 150 8.53 10.05 13.20
CA PHE A 150 8.82 8.62 13.35
C PHE A 150 10.31 8.29 13.31
N ASP A 151 11.17 9.26 13.03
CA ASP A 151 12.63 9.09 12.80
C ASP A 151 12.95 8.14 11.62
N ILE A 152 12.07 8.10 10.62
CA ILE A 152 12.20 7.24 9.44
C ILE A 152 12.48 8.09 8.20
N ASN A 153 13.52 7.73 7.44
CA ASN A 153 13.80 8.29 6.15
C ASN A 153 13.24 7.38 5.06
N VAL A 154 12.07 7.72 4.52
CA VAL A 154 11.39 6.94 3.48
C VAL A 154 12.15 7.06 2.16
N ASP A 155 12.44 5.94 1.52
CA ASP A 155 13.20 5.80 0.28
C ASP A 155 12.39 5.27 -0.91
N ASN A 156 11.09 5.11 -0.73
CA ASN A 156 10.17 4.66 -1.78
C ASN A 156 9.09 5.68 -2.09
N LEU A 157 8.57 5.63 -3.32
CA LEU A 157 7.35 6.29 -3.74
C LEU A 157 6.26 5.24 -3.96
N TRP A 158 5.10 5.47 -3.37
CA TRP A 158 3.94 4.58 -3.40
C TRP A 158 2.74 5.30 -4.00
N LEU A 159 2.41 5.00 -5.26
CA LEU A 159 1.32 5.64 -6.01
C LEU A 159 0.45 4.58 -6.70
N PRO A 160 -0.35 3.81 -5.97
CA PRO A 160 -1.15 2.73 -6.58
C PRO A 160 -2.26 3.26 -7.49
N ASP A 161 -2.75 4.47 -7.26
CA ASP A 161 -3.94 5.02 -7.93
C ASP A 161 -3.72 6.38 -8.62
N VAL A 162 -2.56 6.57 -9.22
CA VAL A 162 -2.24 7.79 -10.01
C VAL A 162 -2.19 7.46 -11.50
N PHE A 163 -2.86 8.29 -12.30
CA PHE A 163 -3.22 8.00 -13.71
C PHE A 163 -2.17 8.48 -14.73
N GLY A 164 -0.92 8.46 -14.39
CA GLY A 164 0.19 8.78 -15.26
C GLY A 164 1.29 9.55 -14.55
N TYR A 165 2.47 9.55 -15.15
CA TYR A 165 3.69 10.03 -14.51
C TYR A 165 4.53 10.84 -15.48
N SER A 166 5.08 11.96 -14.99
CA SER A 166 6.02 12.77 -15.77
C SER A 166 7.31 11.98 -16.04
N ALA A 167 7.83 12.10 -17.25
CA ALA A 167 9.13 11.53 -17.62
C ALA A 167 10.32 12.15 -16.84
N ALA A 168 10.11 13.26 -16.12
CA ALA A 168 11.08 13.84 -15.20
C ALA A 168 11.04 13.22 -13.80
N MET A 169 10.07 12.34 -13.51
CA MET A 169 9.90 11.72 -12.19
C MET A 169 11.16 11.01 -11.69
N PRO A 170 11.86 10.16 -12.46
CA PRO A 170 13.06 9.49 -11.98
C PRO A 170 14.12 10.46 -11.44
N GLN A 171 14.34 11.60 -12.12
CA GLN A 171 15.26 12.64 -11.67
C GLN A 171 14.83 13.22 -10.32
N ILE A 172 13.56 13.55 -10.18
CA ILE A 172 13.01 14.14 -8.94
C ILE A 172 13.12 13.16 -7.80
N LEU A 173 12.77 11.89 -8.03
CA LEU A 173 12.86 10.81 -7.04
C LEU A 173 14.28 10.67 -6.52
N LYS A 174 15.25 10.45 -7.41
CA LYS A 174 16.66 10.24 -7.00
C LYS A 174 17.24 11.45 -6.30
N LYS A 175 16.94 12.67 -6.76
CA LYS A 175 17.39 13.90 -6.08
C LYS A 175 16.69 14.15 -4.75
N SER A 176 15.52 13.54 -4.53
CA SER A 176 14.80 13.56 -3.25
C SER A 176 15.18 12.40 -2.32
N GLY A 177 16.14 11.55 -2.71
CA GLY A 177 16.56 10.39 -1.93
C GLY A 177 15.49 9.30 -1.90
N VAL A 178 14.84 9.06 -3.05
CA VAL A 178 13.87 7.98 -3.27
C VAL A 178 14.45 7.04 -4.33
N ASP A 179 14.61 5.77 -3.96
CA ASP A 179 15.28 4.77 -4.78
C ASP A 179 14.32 3.79 -5.45
N TYR A 180 13.09 3.67 -4.92
CA TYR A 180 12.10 2.70 -5.35
C TYR A 180 10.77 3.37 -5.69
N PHE A 181 10.10 2.85 -6.71
CA PHE A 181 8.78 3.35 -7.12
C PHE A 181 7.82 2.19 -7.32
N LEU A 182 6.64 2.29 -6.68
CA LEU A 182 5.53 1.36 -6.88
C LEU A 182 4.32 2.09 -7.43
N THR A 183 3.71 1.50 -8.44
CA THR A 183 2.44 1.95 -9.02
C THR A 183 1.65 0.79 -9.61
N GLN A 184 0.36 0.98 -9.87
CA GLN A 184 -0.56 -0.03 -10.40
C GLN A 184 -1.34 0.45 -11.63
N LYS A 185 -1.61 1.73 -11.75
CA LYS A 185 -2.64 2.26 -12.65
C LYS A 185 -2.34 2.14 -14.14
N LEU A 186 -1.11 1.86 -14.55
CA LEU A 186 -0.79 1.55 -15.95
C LEU A 186 -1.46 0.26 -16.45
N SER A 187 -1.89 -0.63 -15.54
CA SER A 187 -2.70 -1.81 -15.88
C SER A 187 -4.06 -1.48 -16.51
N TRP A 188 -4.53 -0.22 -16.36
CA TRP A 188 -5.79 0.27 -16.92
C TRP A 188 -5.68 0.78 -18.36
N SER A 189 -4.53 0.59 -19.01
CA SER A 189 -4.38 0.91 -20.42
C SER A 189 -5.40 0.13 -21.27
N GLN A 190 -6.15 0.85 -22.13
CA GLN A 190 -7.18 0.24 -22.99
C GLN A 190 -6.61 -0.51 -24.19
N PHE A 191 -5.42 -0.13 -24.65
CA PHE A 191 -4.90 -0.55 -25.94
C PHE A 191 -3.63 -1.38 -25.85
N ASN A 192 -2.80 -1.12 -24.85
CA ASN A 192 -1.48 -1.74 -24.72
C ASN A 192 -1.31 -2.31 -23.32
N GLU A 193 -0.89 -3.55 -23.24
CA GLU A 193 -0.44 -4.16 -22.01
C GLU A 193 1.04 -3.81 -21.79
N PHE A 194 1.37 -3.31 -20.58
CA PHE A 194 2.75 -3.01 -20.23
C PHE A 194 3.49 -4.33 -19.93
N PRO A 195 4.60 -4.65 -20.66
CA PRO A 195 5.17 -6.00 -20.64
C PRO A 195 6.06 -6.31 -19.44
N HIS A 196 6.31 -5.35 -18.54
CA HIS A 196 7.24 -5.49 -17.43
C HIS A 196 6.57 -5.21 -16.09
N GLN A 197 6.90 -6.00 -15.07
CA GLN A 197 6.45 -5.78 -13.71
C GLN A 197 7.52 -5.11 -12.84
N THR A 198 8.77 -5.55 -12.96
CA THR A 198 9.89 -4.94 -12.25
C THR A 198 10.96 -4.54 -13.26
N PHE A 199 11.33 -3.28 -13.28
CA PHE A 199 12.26 -2.74 -14.27
C PHE A 199 12.92 -1.45 -13.77
N ASN A 200 14.01 -1.05 -14.42
CA ASN A 200 14.59 0.27 -14.23
C ASN A 200 13.92 1.28 -15.16
N TRP A 201 13.17 2.20 -14.59
CA TRP A 201 12.59 3.31 -15.35
C TRP A 201 13.61 4.41 -15.54
N ARG A 202 13.96 4.69 -16.80
CA ARG A 202 14.88 5.75 -17.17
C ARG A 202 14.11 7.03 -17.53
N GLY A 203 14.38 8.11 -16.81
CA GLY A 203 13.84 9.44 -17.08
C GLY A 203 14.49 10.14 -18.27
N ILE A 204 13.96 11.31 -18.62
CA ILE A 204 14.43 12.13 -19.76
C ILE A 204 15.88 12.59 -19.63
N ASP A 205 16.41 12.70 -18.42
CA ASP A 205 17.79 13.10 -18.14
C ASP A 205 18.74 11.90 -18.00
N GLY A 206 18.24 10.67 -18.21
CA GLY A 206 19.00 9.44 -18.08
C GLY A 206 19.06 8.86 -16.66
N THR A 207 18.49 9.54 -15.67
CA THR A 207 18.39 9.01 -14.28
C THR A 207 17.47 7.79 -14.26
N GLU A 208 17.86 6.76 -13.49
CA GLU A 208 17.10 5.52 -13.36
C GLU A 208 16.58 5.30 -11.93
N VAL A 209 15.37 4.76 -11.83
CA VAL A 209 14.74 4.33 -10.57
C VAL A 209 14.19 2.91 -10.72
N LEU A 210 14.38 2.07 -9.73
CA LEU A 210 13.78 0.75 -9.70
C LEU A 210 12.28 0.86 -9.48
N THR A 211 11.52 0.34 -10.43
CA THR A 211 10.06 0.46 -10.49
C THR A 211 9.40 -0.90 -10.44
N HIS A 212 8.32 -1.03 -9.68
CA HIS A 212 7.54 -2.26 -9.58
C HIS A 212 6.05 -1.99 -9.82
N PHE A 213 5.46 -2.83 -10.67
CA PHE A 213 4.02 -2.94 -10.86
C PHE A 213 3.57 -4.29 -10.30
N PRO A 214 2.65 -4.31 -9.31
CA PRO A 214 2.07 -5.55 -8.84
C PRO A 214 1.52 -6.41 -9.99
N PRO A 215 1.64 -7.74 -9.91
CA PRO A 215 1.29 -8.62 -11.03
C PRO A 215 -0.20 -8.74 -11.32
N GLU A 216 -1.06 -8.36 -10.39
CA GLU A 216 -2.49 -8.30 -10.62
C GLU A 216 -2.86 -7.08 -11.48
N ASN A 217 -3.76 -7.32 -12.44
CA ASN A 217 -4.26 -6.30 -13.37
C ASN A 217 -5.55 -5.65 -12.90
N THR A 218 -6.04 -6.00 -11.73
CA THR A 218 -7.29 -5.48 -11.16
C THR A 218 -7.03 -4.75 -9.86
N TYR A 219 -7.91 -3.81 -9.58
CA TYR A 219 -7.83 -2.92 -8.45
C TYR A 219 -9.07 -3.07 -7.57
#